data_380f15b0b22c8d78705b991464d76a55
#
_entry.id   380f15b0b22c8d78705b991464d76a55
#
_cell.length_a   1.000
_cell.length_b   1.000
_cell.length_c   1.000
_cell.angle_alpha   90.00
_cell.angle_beta   90.00
_cell.angle_gamma   90.00
#
_symmetry.space_group_name_H-M   'P 1'
#
loop_
_entity.id
_entity.type
_entity.pdbx_description
1 polymer ?
#
loop_
_entity_poly.entity_id
_entity_poly.type
_entity_poly.pdbx_seq_one_letter_code
_entity_poly.pdbx_strand_id
1 'polypeptide(L)'
;MNDSVRTKLQASASGQNMRKRQSPKRKQSKKREPAQKPTVEIEEVEYESSSIEEHANVLFKPNPGPQTEFLAASEREVLYGGSAGGGKSYAMLADPLRYMGHPQFSGLLLRHTTEELRELIFKSQELYPKIWPGIKWSERKMQWTAPSGARLWMSYLDRDEDVLRYQGLAFSWIGFDELTQWATPYAWNYMRSRLRSTAPDLPIFMRATTNPGGRGHHWVKKMFIDPAPYNRTFDATDSETGEVLKYPAGHSKAGKPLFKRRFIPARLSDNPYLATAGDYEAMLLSLPEQQRRQLLEGDWDIKEGAAFTEFDRRIHVVEPFHIPSNWVKFRACDYGYGSYTGVLWFAVAPDEQLIVYRELYVSKVLATDLADMILDLEAEDGNIKYGVLDSSLWHKRGDTGPSLAEQMIGKGCRWRPSDRSKGSRVAGKNEIHRRLQVDEFTEEPRLVFFDSCTNVVSQLPSIPLDKKNPEDVDTKSEDHLYDALRYGIMSRPRFSIFDYDPTGRPAGGMRMADATFGY
;
A
#
# COMPACT_ATOMS: atom_id res chain seq x y z
N MET A 1 -26.81 -0.17 55.78
CA MET A 1 -27.74 0.96 56.01
C MET A 1 -28.25 1.33 54.62
N ASN A 2 -29.39 0.81 54.38
CA ASN A 2 -30.70 1.31 53.93
C ASN A 2 -30.67 1.92 52.53
N ASP A 3 -31.26 1.29 51.62
CA ASP A 3 -32.70 0.99 51.27
C ASP A 3 -33.25 1.98 50.24
N SER A 4 -33.58 1.39 49.13
CA SER A 4 -34.84 1.45 48.34
C SER A 4 -35.46 2.82 47.99
N VAL A 5 -35.75 2.98 46.69
CA VAL A 5 -37.13 3.26 46.24
C VAL A 5 -37.34 2.71 44.81
N ARG A 6 -38.19 1.69 44.73
CA ARG A 6 -38.91 1.25 43.51
C ARG A 6 -40.15 2.14 43.39
N THR A 7 -40.48 2.58 42.17
CA THR A 7 -41.84 2.99 41.86
C THR A 7 -42.32 2.33 40.56
N LYS A 8 -43.35 1.52 40.74
CA LYS A 8 -44.22 0.92 39.71
C LYS A 8 -45.09 1.98 39.07
N LEU A 9 -45.37 1.86 37.79
CA LEU A 9 -46.64 2.33 37.24
C LEU A 9 -47.26 1.25 36.35
N GLN A 10 -48.51 0.96 36.70
CA GLN A 10 -49.38 -0.10 36.18
C GLN A 10 -50.06 0.31 34.88
N ALA A 11 -50.44 -0.72 34.15
CA ALA A 11 -51.33 -0.72 33.00
C ALA A 11 -52.77 -0.28 33.31
N SER A 12 -53.44 0.25 32.32
CA SER A 12 -54.91 0.17 32.24
C SER A 12 -55.32 -0.22 30.82
N ALA A 13 -56.01 -1.33 30.75
CA ALA A 13 -56.75 -1.86 29.60
C ALA A 13 -58.17 -1.36 29.59
N SER A 14 -58.75 -1.09 28.45
CA SER A 14 -60.14 -1.20 28.06
C SER A 14 -60.25 -0.89 26.58
N GLY A 15 -60.94 -1.57 25.70
CA GLY A 15 -62.03 -2.51 25.74
C GLY A 15 -62.80 -2.40 24.43
N GLN A 16 -62.89 -3.51 23.73
CA GLN A 16 -63.97 -3.91 22.81
C GLN A 16 -64.52 -2.93 21.76
N ASN A 17 -64.43 -3.28 20.46
CA ASN A 17 -65.63 -3.68 19.73
C ASN A 17 -65.41 -4.45 18.44
N MET A 18 -65.96 -5.63 18.38
CA MET A 18 -66.12 -6.46 17.19
C MET A 18 -67.17 -5.85 16.24
N ARG A 19 -66.85 -5.78 14.96
CA ARG A 19 -67.88 -5.84 13.90
C ARG A 19 -67.44 -6.76 12.79
N LYS A 20 -68.13 -7.90 12.71
CA LYS A 20 -68.14 -8.82 11.55
C LYS A 20 -68.61 -8.06 10.33
N ARG A 21 -67.91 -8.20 9.19
CA ARG A 21 -68.50 -7.97 7.87
C ARG A 21 -68.14 -9.11 6.93
N GLN A 22 -69.19 -9.56 6.30
CA GLN A 22 -69.37 -10.69 5.40
C GLN A 22 -68.53 -10.61 4.12
N SER A 23 -68.14 -11.77 3.64
CA SER A 23 -67.60 -12.03 2.30
C SER A 23 -68.61 -11.81 1.17
N PRO A 24 -68.24 -11.21 0.05
CA PRO A 24 -69.08 -11.32 -1.16
C PRO A 24 -68.48 -12.31 -2.16
N LYS A 25 -69.37 -12.96 -2.79
CA LYS A 25 -69.36 -14.06 -3.75
C LYS A 25 -68.43 -13.86 -4.96
N ARG A 26 -67.80 -14.94 -5.34
CA ARG A 26 -67.09 -15.27 -6.57
C ARG A 26 -67.97 -14.94 -7.82
N LYS A 27 -67.52 -14.02 -8.71
CA LYS A 27 -68.02 -13.85 -10.07
C LYS A 27 -67.02 -14.41 -11.06
N GLN A 28 -67.53 -15.16 -12.01
CA GLN A 28 -66.83 -15.89 -13.05
C GLN A 28 -66.05 -14.97 -13.99
N SER A 29 -64.90 -15.45 -14.42
CA SER A 29 -63.98 -14.85 -15.37
C SER A 29 -64.54 -14.84 -16.78
N LYS A 30 -64.60 -13.68 -17.43
CA LYS A 30 -64.62 -13.55 -18.89
C LYS A 30 -63.16 -13.48 -19.35
N LYS A 31 -62.82 -14.36 -20.33
CA LYS A 31 -61.58 -14.31 -21.11
C LYS A 31 -61.41 -12.92 -21.74
N ARG A 32 -60.30 -12.24 -21.47
CA ARG A 32 -59.85 -11.08 -22.23
C ARG A 32 -58.76 -11.52 -23.19
N GLU A 33 -58.88 -11.07 -24.42
CA GLU A 33 -57.90 -11.16 -25.50
C GLU A 33 -56.58 -10.42 -25.14
N PRO A 34 -55.44 -10.81 -25.69
CA PRO A 34 -54.18 -10.18 -25.38
C PRO A 34 -54.09 -8.77 -25.98
N ALA A 35 -53.88 -7.79 -25.13
CA ALA A 35 -53.64 -6.40 -25.52
C ALA A 35 -52.31 -6.27 -26.29
N GLN A 36 -52.39 -5.64 -27.44
CA GLN A 36 -51.25 -5.22 -28.24
C GLN A 36 -50.35 -4.30 -27.41
N LYS A 37 -49.03 -4.58 -27.43
CA LYS A 37 -48.02 -3.71 -26.85
C LYS A 37 -48.02 -2.38 -27.62
N PRO A 38 -48.03 -1.21 -26.94
CA PRO A 38 -47.80 0.04 -27.63
C PRO A 38 -46.34 0.10 -28.10
N THR A 39 -46.15 0.29 -29.39
CA THR A 39 -44.86 0.69 -29.97
C THR A 39 -44.63 2.12 -29.55
N VAL A 40 -43.62 2.33 -28.68
CA VAL A 40 -43.15 3.67 -28.35
C VAL A 40 -42.19 4.06 -29.47
N GLU A 41 -42.62 4.94 -30.36
CA GLU A 41 -41.74 5.68 -31.24
C GLU A 41 -40.91 6.62 -30.34
N ILE A 42 -39.58 6.38 -30.30
CA ILE A 42 -38.65 7.29 -29.68
C ILE A 42 -38.40 8.40 -30.71
N GLU A 43 -39.08 9.53 -30.55
CA GLU A 43 -38.61 10.77 -31.18
C GLU A 43 -37.23 11.09 -30.63
N GLU A 44 -36.22 11.08 -31.48
CA GLU A 44 -34.91 11.66 -31.18
C GLU A 44 -35.12 13.16 -30.96
N VAL A 45 -35.19 13.57 -29.72
CA VAL A 45 -35.11 14.99 -29.36
C VAL A 45 -33.66 15.38 -29.53
N GLU A 46 -33.31 16.01 -30.62
CA GLU A 46 -32.10 16.78 -30.76
C GLU A 46 -32.09 17.86 -29.66
N TYR A 47 -31.28 17.64 -28.62
CA TYR A 47 -30.99 18.68 -27.65
C TYR A 47 -30.13 19.72 -28.37
N GLU A 48 -30.74 20.83 -28.79
CA GLU A 48 -29.99 22.05 -29.10
C GLU A 48 -29.15 22.44 -27.87
N SER A 49 -27.86 22.23 -27.97
CA SER A 49 -26.85 22.58 -26.93
C SER A 49 -26.50 24.06 -26.89
N SER A 50 -27.43 24.93 -27.19
CA SER A 50 -27.20 26.36 -27.25
C SER A 50 -28.23 27.12 -26.42
N SER A 51 -27.97 27.31 -25.11
CA SER A 51 -28.45 28.47 -24.34
C SER A 51 -28.27 28.42 -22.82
N ILE A 52 -27.51 27.48 -22.24
CA ILE A 52 -27.28 27.45 -20.77
C ILE A 52 -25.90 28.01 -20.39
N GLU A 53 -25.01 28.30 -21.35
CA GLU A 53 -23.63 28.72 -21.05
C GLU A 53 -23.40 30.19 -20.73
N GLU A 54 -24.37 31.08 -20.89
CA GLU A 54 -24.08 32.54 -20.86
C GLU A 54 -24.26 33.24 -19.50
N HIS A 55 -24.74 32.62 -18.41
CA HIS A 55 -24.97 33.33 -17.14
C HIS A 55 -24.50 32.67 -15.86
N ALA A 56 -23.82 31.56 -15.90
CA ALA A 56 -23.17 31.00 -14.71
C ALA A 56 -21.75 31.56 -14.58
N ASN A 57 -21.49 32.28 -13.51
CA ASN A 57 -20.13 32.71 -13.16
C ASN A 57 -19.34 31.49 -12.71
N VAL A 58 -18.74 30.75 -13.67
CA VAL A 58 -17.96 29.53 -13.41
C VAL A 58 -16.63 29.92 -12.79
N LEU A 59 -16.52 29.79 -11.48
CA LEU A 59 -15.34 30.16 -10.69
C LEU A 59 -14.25 29.06 -10.70
N PHE A 60 -14.64 27.82 -10.93
CA PHE A 60 -13.75 26.69 -11.12
C PHE A 60 -14.36 25.69 -12.10
N LYS A 61 -13.64 25.36 -13.15
CA LYS A 61 -14.04 24.32 -14.12
C LYS A 61 -12.92 23.26 -14.11
N PRO A 62 -13.24 22.00 -13.75
CA PRO A 62 -12.25 20.94 -13.84
C PRO A 62 -11.85 20.69 -15.29
N ASN A 63 -10.60 20.28 -15.50
CA ASN A 63 -10.14 19.83 -16.80
C ASN A 63 -10.96 18.62 -17.25
N PRO A 64 -11.32 18.51 -18.52
CA PRO A 64 -11.98 17.33 -19.07
C PRO A 64 -11.15 16.05 -18.84
N GLY A 65 -11.83 14.92 -18.69
CA GLY A 65 -11.17 13.63 -18.46
C GLY A 65 -10.83 13.36 -16.98
N PRO A 66 -9.61 12.93 -16.64
CA PRO A 66 -9.27 12.38 -15.33
C PRO A 66 -9.57 13.29 -14.14
N GLN A 67 -9.39 14.61 -14.26
CA GLN A 67 -9.72 15.54 -13.19
C GLN A 67 -11.23 15.60 -12.92
N THR A 68 -12.04 15.63 -13.98
CA THR A 68 -13.50 15.57 -13.88
C THR A 68 -13.95 14.22 -13.30
N GLU A 69 -13.34 13.11 -13.73
CA GLU A 69 -13.64 11.77 -13.22
C GLU A 69 -13.30 11.63 -11.72
N PHE A 70 -12.18 12.21 -11.28
CA PHE A 70 -11.82 12.22 -9.86
C PHE A 70 -12.87 12.95 -9.02
N LEU A 71 -13.29 14.12 -9.47
CA LEU A 71 -14.32 14.91 -8.78
C LEU A 71 -15.70 14.22 -8.82
N ALA A 72 -16.01 13.46 -9.87
CA ALA A 72 -17.27 12.72 -9.99
C ALA A 72 -17.25 11.34 -9.27
N ALA A 73 -16.08 10.86 -8.84
CA ALA A 73 -15.92 9.52 -8.29
C ALA A 73 -16.72 9.31 -6.99
N SER A 74 -17.51 8.24 -6.95
CA SER A 74 -18.36 7.85 -5.82
C SER A 74 -17.76 6.73 -4.95
N GLU A 75 -16.64 6.14 -5.36
CA GLU A 75 -15.93 5.12 -4.61
C GLU A 75 -15.44 5.67 -3.26
N ARG A 76 -15.43 4.81 -2.25
CA ARG A 76 -14.99 5.17 -0.90
C ARG A 76 -13.55 5.68 -0.88
N GLU A 77 -12.66 5.02 -1.60
CA GLU A 77 -11.25 5.36 -1.70
C GLU A 77 -10.85 5.56 -3.15
N VAL A 78 -10.31 6.73 -3.46
CA VAL A 78 -9.86 7.07 -4.82
C VAL A 78 -8.45 7.67 -4.77
N LEU A 79 -7.57 7.12 -5.61
CA LEU A 79 -6.26 7.68 -5.90
C LEU A 79 -6.28 8.35 -7.28
N TYR A 80 -5.92 9.62 -7.34
CA TYR A 80 -5.67 10.39 -8.56
C TYR A 80 -4.17 10.61 -8.71
N GLY A 81 -3.53 9.84 -9.58
CA GLY A 81 -2.07 9.76 -9.61
C GLY A 81 -1.50 9.56 -11.00
N GLY A 82 -0.20 9.82 -11.15
CA GLY A 82 0.52 9.69 -12.41
C GLY A 82 1.50 10.82 -12.63
N SER A 83 1.56 11.39 -13.85
CA SER A 83 2.55 12.41 -14.18
C SER A 83 2.38 13.71 -13.40
N ALA A 84 3.49 14.44 -13.28
CA ALA A 84 3.49 15.81 -12.77
C ALA A 84 2.68 16.74 -13.69
N GLY A 85 2.15 17.82 -13.14
CA GLY A 85 1.41 18.80 -13.94
C GLY A 85 -0.03 18.41 -14.30
N GLY A 86 -0.52 17.20 -13.98
CA GLY A 86 -1.87 16.72 -14.30
C GLY A 86 -3.03 17.36 -13.52
N GLY A 87 -2.81 18.47 -12.79
CA GLY A 87 -3.85 19.20 -12.07
C GLY A 87 -4.30 18.58 -10.75
N LYS A 88 -3.54 17.62 -10.20
CA LYS A 88 -3.87 16.83 -9.00
C LYS A 88 -4.15 17.67 -7.76
N SER A 89 -3.27 18.59 -7.39
CA SER A 89 -3.42 19.42 -6.18
C SER A 89 -4.64 20.34 -6.26
N TYR A 90 -4.97 20.87 -7.45
CA TYR A 90 -6.21 21.64 -7.63
C TYR A 90 -7.46 20.78 -7.48
N ALA A 91 -7.45 19.54 -8.00
CA ALA A 91 -8.55 18.61 -7.81
C ALA A 91 -8.74 18.24 -6.33
N MET A 92 -7.63 18.03 -5.60
CA MET A 92 -7.64 17.75 -4.16
C MET A 92 -8.21 18.92 -3.35
N LEU A 93 -7.90 20.16 -3.72
CA LEU A 93 -8.46 21.35 -3.10
C LEU A 93 -9.93 21.57 -3.46
N ALA A 94 -10.34 21.24 -4.69
CA ALA A 94 -11.71 21.46 -5.16
C ALA A 94 -12.70 20.42 -4.62
N ASP A 95 -12.29 19.18 -4.44
CA ASP A 95 -13.19 18.09 -4.06
C ASP A 95 -13.98 18.34 -2.76
N PRO A 96 -13.37 18.79 -1.64
CA PRO A 96 -14.10 19.05 -0.41
C PRO A 96 -15.04 20.26 -0.50
N LEU A 97 -14.80 21.19 -1.43
CA LEU A 97 -15.64 22.38 -1.57
C LEU A 97 -17.09 22.06 -1.94
N ARG A 98 -17.35 20.95 -2.59
CA ARG A 98 -18.70 20.48 -2.94
C ARG A 98 -19.59 20.26 -1.71
N TYR A 99 -18.97 20.03 -0.55
CA TYR A 99 -19.66 19.71 0.70
C TYR A 99 -19.67 20.87 1.70
N MET A 100 -19.02 21.99 1.38
CA MET A 100 -18.91 23.14 2.29
C MET A 100 -20.25 23.86 2.53
N GLY A 101 -21.29 23.55 1.77
CA GLY A 101 -22.67 23.97 2.05
C GLY A 101 -23.34 23.20 3.19
N HIS A 102 -22.85 22.02 3.55
CA HIS A 102 -23.46 21.17 4.57
C HIS A 102 -22.87 21.45 5.96
N PRO A 103 -23.68 21.87 6.97
CA PRO A 103 -23.19 22.34 8.27
C PRO A 103 -22.42 21.28 9.08
N GLN A 104 -22.69 20.01 8.87
CA GLN A 104 -22.01 18.90 9.54
C GLN A 104 -20.76 18.42 8.77
N PHE A 105 -20.40 19.02 7.64
CA PHE A 105 -19.20 18.65 6.92
C PHE A 105 -17.95 18.93 7.76
N SER A 106 -17.11 17.90 7.89
CA SER A 106 -15.82 17.97 8.55
C SER A 106 -14.80 17.27 7.65
N GLY A 107 -13.93 18.04 7.01
CA GLY A 107 -12.88 17.56 6.14
C GLY A 107 -11.51 17.67 6.79
N LEU A 108 -10.58 16.82 6.38
CA LEU A 108 -9.16 16.87 6.75
C LEU A 108 -8.30 16.65 5.50
N LEU A 109 -7.44 17.60 5.19
CA LEU A 109 -6.43 17.51 4.13
C LEU A 109 -5.05 17.36 4.75
N LEU A 110 -4.32 16.33 4.34
CA LEU A 110 -3.04 15.95 4.90
C LEU A 110 -1.91 16.03 3.87
N ARG A 111 -0.77 16.53 4.31
CA ARG A 111 0.53 16.48 3.64
C ARG A 111 1.55 15.81 4.57
N HIS A 112 2.69 15.39 4.02
CA HIS A 112 3.72 14.76 4.84
C HIS A 112 4.44 15.77 5.73
N THR A 113 4.80 16.94 5.20
CA THR A 113 5.53 17.98 5.94
C THR A 113 4.77 19.31 6.01
N THR A 114 5.16 20.16 6.96
CA THR A 114 4.60 21.52 7.11
C THR A 114 4.96 22.40 5.93
N GLU A 115 6.18 22.29 5.41
CA GLU A 115 6.68 23.07 4.27
C GLU A 115 5.86 22.80 3.02
N GLU A 116 5.60 21.54 2.73
CA GLU A 116 4.78 21.12 1.60
C GLU A 116 3.32 21.56 1.75
N LEU A 117 2.79 21.52 2.98
CA LEU A 117 1.43 21.94 3.27
C LEU A 117 1.21 23.43 2.99
N ARG A 118 2.22 24.28 3.19
CA ARG A 118 2.12 25.74 2.94
C ARG A 118 1.70 26.06 1.52
N GLU A 119 2.21 25.33 0.53
CA GLU A 119 1.83 25.53 -0.87
C GLU A 119 0.33 25.29 -1.09
N LEU A 120 -0.22 24.23 -0.49
CA LEU A 120 -1.67 23.96 -0.56
C LEU A 120 -2.49 25.03 0.17
N ILE A 121 -2.01 25.53 1.30
CA ILE A 121 -2.66 26.61 2.04
C ILE A 121 -2.71 27.88 1.16
N PHE A 122 -1.60 28.30 0.55
CA PHE A 122 -1.57 29.46 -0.34
C PHE A 122 -2.53 29.30 -1.52
N LYS A 123 -2.50 28.16 -2.21
CA LYS A 123 -3.45 27.87 -3.29
C LYS A 123 -4.91 27.90 -2.81
N SER A 124 -5.19 27.40 -1.62
CA SER A 124 -6.54 27.44 -1.05
C SER A 124 -6.98 28.86 -0.69
N GLN A 125 -6.06 29.70 -0.19
CA GLN A 125 -6.33 31.11 0.12
C GLN A 125 -6.65 31.94 -1.15
N GLU A 126 -6.09 31.54 -2.28
CA GLU A 126 -6.41 32.14 -3.59
C GLU A 126 -7.75 31.66 -4.14
N LEU A 127 -8.06 30.38 -3.97
CA LEU A 127 -9.20 29.71 -4.60
C LEU A 127 -10.50 29.82 -3.79
N TYR A 128 -10.45 29.53 -2.49
CA TYR A 128 -11.64 29.31 -1.67
C TYR A 128 -12.51 30.54 -1.49
N PRO A 129 -11.95 31.77 -1.23
CA PRO A 129 -12.78 32.97 -1.11
C PRO A 129 -13.54 33.32 -2.38
N LYS A 130 -13.01 32.94 -3.56
CA LYS A 130 -13.67 33.15 -4.85
C LYS A 130 -14.87 32.25 -5.03
N ILE A 131 -14.77 30.99 -4.57
CA ILE A 131 -15.82 29.96 -4.74
C ILE A 131 -16.87 30.06 -3.64
N TRP A 132 -16.45 30.30 -2.38
CA TRP A 132 -17.31 30.42 -1.22
C TRP A 132 -17.19 31.80 -0.57
N PRO A 133 -17.94 32.81 -1.00
CA PRO A 133 -17.93 34.12 -0.36
C PRO A 133 -18.25 33.99 1.14
N GLY A 134 -17.41 34.62 1.97
CA GLY A 134 -17.56 34.58 3.42
C GLY A 134 -16.88 33.39 4.13
N ILE A 135 -16.23 32.49 3.40
CA ILE A 135 -15.35 31.47 4.02
C ILE A 135 -14.19 32.15 4.76
N LYS A 136 -13.82 31.61 5.91
CA LYS A 136 -12.76 32.19 6.76
C LYS A 136 -11.66 31.19 7.01
N TRP A 137 -10.41 31.64 6.86
CA TRP A 137 -9.21 30.92 7.24
C TRP A 137 -8.79 31.29 8.67
N SER A 138 -8.36 30.30 9.44
CA SER A 138 -7.77 30.49 10.75
C SER A 138 -6.34 29.87 10.77
N GLU A 139 -5.32 30.71 10.79
CA GLU A 139 -3.91 30.27 10.88
C GLU A 139 -3.66 29.42 12.14
N ARG A 140 -4.16 29.86 13.28
CA ARG A 140 -3.97 29.15 14.56
C ARG A 140 -4.52 27.72 14.53
N LYS A 141 -5.67 27.51 13.84
CA LYS A 141 -6.36 26.21 13.75
C LYS A 141 -5.99 25.46 12.50
N MET A 142 -5.30 26.10 11.55
CA MET A 142 -5.06 25.58 10.21
C MET A 142 -6.37 25.06 9.58
N GLN A 143 -7.41 25.90 9.60
CA GLN A 143 -8.78 25.47 9.31
C GLN A 143 -9.54 26.51 8.51
N TRP A 144 -10.18 26.06 7.45
CA TRP A 144 -11.25 26.77 6.76
C TRP A 144 -12.59 26.55 7.44
N THR A 145 -13.40 27.60 7.55
CA THR A 145 -14.76 27.53 8.06
C THR A 145 -15.69 28.26 7.11
N ALA A 146 -16.66 27.54 6.54
CA ALA A 146 -17.68 28.11 5.66
C ALA A 146 -18.79 28.79 6.45
N PRO A 147 -19.58 29.69 5.82
CA PRO A 147 -20.75 30.30 6.45
C PRO A 147 -21.79 29.28 6.94
N SER A 148 -21.86 28.11 6.31
CA SER A 148 -22.70 26.97 6.74
C SER A 148 -22.31 26.36 8.09
N GLY A 149 -21.08 26.62 8.56
CA GLY A 149 -20.46 25.94 9.70
C GLY A 149 -19.57 24.75 9.32
N ALA A 150 -19.55 24.36 8.05
CA ALA A 150 -18.63 23.34 7.53
C ALA A 150 -17.18 23.70 7.79
N ARG A 151 -16.35 22.69 8.00
CA ARG A 151 -14.93 22.85 8.37
C ARG A 151 -14.04 21.96 7.51
N LEU A 152 -12.91 22.51 7.08
CA LEU A 152 -11.84 21.76 6.44
C LEU A 152 -10.52 22.10 7.15
N TRP A 153 -9.95 21.11 7.81
CA TRP A 153 -8.63 21.23 8.42
C TRP A 153 -7.55 20.87 7.41
N MET A 154 -6.47 21.62 7.44
CA MET A 154 -5.27 21.37 6.66
C MET A 154 -4.13 21.07 7.62
N SER A 155 -3.53 19.89 7.55
CA SER A 155 -2.57 19.44 8.53
C SER A 155 -1.50 18.53 7.91
N TYR A 156 -0.55 18.09 8.71
CA TYR A 156 0.55 17.25 8.27
C TYR A 156 0.75 16.07 9.22
N LEU A 157 1.38 15.01 8.69
CA LEU A 157 1.78 13.81 9.42
C LEU A 157 3.23 13.47 9.04
N ASP A 158 4.17 13.92 9.86
CA ASP A 158 5.61 13.66 9.67
C ASP A 158 5.98 12.22 10.06
N ARG A 159 5.27 11.67 11.04
CA ARG A 159 5.46 10.31 11.55
C ARG A 159 4.14 9.56 11.60
N ASP A 160 4.22 8.24 11.56
CA ASP A 160 3.03 7.38 11.64
C ASP A 160 2.24 7.60 12.95
N GLU A 161 2.92 7.86 14.09
CA GLU A 161 2.27 8.11 15.37
C GLU A 161 1.47 9.41 15.42
N ASP A 162 1.74 10.35 14.53
CA ASP A 162 1.01 11.63 14.45
C ASP A 162 -0.48 11.46 14.20
N VAL A 163 -0.90 10.31 13.66
CA VAL A 163 -2.33 9.96 13.48
C VAL A 163 -3.08 9.92 14.81
N LEU A 164 -2.40 9.68 15.93
CA LEU A 164 -3.02 9.63 17.26
C LEU A 164 -3.61 10.98 17.68
N ARG A 165 -3.13 12.09 17.11
CA ARG A 165 -3.74 13.43 17.29
C ARG A 165 -5.21 13.49 16.88
N TYR A 166 -5.63 12.60 15.99
CA TYR A 166 -7.00 12.50 15.49
C TYR A 166 -7.87 11.47 16.23
N GLN A 167 -7.33 10.89 17.30
CA GLN A 167 -8.09 9.97 18.14
C GLN A 167 -9.33 10.67 18.70
N GLY A 168 -10.49 10.03 18.55
CA GLY A 168 -11.77 10.60 18.97
C GLY A 168 -12.45 11.52 17.94
N LEU A 169 -11.72 12.03 16.94
CA LEU A 169 -12.29 12.87 15.89
C LEU A 169 -13.01 12.04 14.82
N ALA A 170 -13.88 12.70 14.08
CA ALA A 170 -14.63 12.13 12.96
C ALA A 170 -14.62 13.08 11.77
N PHE A 171 -14.38 12.53 10.59
CA PHE A 171 -14.35 13.27 9.34
C PHE A 171 -15.27 12.59 8.32
N SER A 172 -15.96 13.40 7.53
CA SER A 172 -16.71 12.91 6.37
C SER A 172 -15.84 12.85 5.10
N TRP A 173 -14.74 13.59 5.07
CA TRP A 173 -13.79 13.60 3.98
C TRP A 173 -12.35 13.66 4.50
N ILE A 174 -11.47 12.82 3.96
CA ILE A 174 -10.05 12.83 4.29
C ILE A 174 -9.27 12.77 2.98
N GLY A 175 -8.40 13.76 2.76
CA GLY A 175 -7.50 13.84 1.62
C GLY A 175 -6.04 13.65 2.04
N PHE A 176 -5.31 12.83 1.29
CA PHE A 176 -3.86 12.69 1.38
C PHE A 176 -3.24 13.20 0.08
N ASP A 177 -2.53 14.31 0.13
CA ASP A 177 -1.81 14.82 -1.04
C ASP A 177 -0.37 14.31 -1.02
N GLU A 178 0.10 13.77 -2.15
CA GLU A 178 1.36 13.05 -2.32
C GLU A 178 1.48 11.80 -1.43
N LEU A 179 0.54 10.88 -1.59
CA LEU A 179 0.41 9.66 -0.76
C LEU A 179 1.67 8.79 -0.70
N THR A 180 2.50 8.78 -1.74
CA THR A 180 3.76 8.02 -1.77
C THR A 180 4.86 8.58 -0.85
N GLN A 181 4.65 9.72 -0.21
CA GLN A 181 5.58 10.24 0.77
C GLN A 181 5.56 9.46 2.10
N TRP A 182 4.46 8.82 2.45
CA TRP A 182 4.37 7.93 3.62
C TRP A 182 4.95 6.56 3.30
N ALA A 183 5.96 6.16 4.07
CA ALA A 183 6.69 4.90 3.83
C ALA A 183 5.82 3.65 4.02
N THR A 184 4.82 3.70 4.89
CA THR A 184 3.94 2.58 5.23
C THR A 184 2.47 2.93 5.01
N PRO A 185 1.58 1.95 4.84
CA PRO A 185 0.14 2.19 4.75
C PRO A 185 -0.52 2.53 6.10
N TYR A 186 0.24 2.60 7.19
CA TYR A 186 -0.29 2.74 8.55
C TYR A 186 -1.18 3.98 8.71
N ALA A 187 -0.66 5.16 8.30
CA ALA A 187 -1.41 6.41 8.40
C ALA A 187 -2.73 6.36 7.61
N TRP A 188 -2.70 5.84 6.38
CA TRP A 188 -3.89 5.65 5.55
C TRP A 188 -4.91 4.73 6.22
N ASN A 189 -4.46 3.55 6.68
CA ASN A 189 -5.32 2.55 7.31
C ASN A 189 -5.92 3.05 8.64
N TYR A 190 -5.11 3.75 9.47
CA TYR A 190 -5.60 4.34 10.71
C TYR A 190 -6.65 5.42 10.47
N MET A 191 -6.38 6.36 9.55
CA MET A 191 -7.30 7.46 9.25
C MET A 191 -8.61 6.98 8.64
N ARG A 192 -8.64 5.84 7.95
CA ARG A 192 -9.88 5.19 7.52
C ARG A 192 -10.84 4.95 8.70
N SER A 193 -10.34 4.63 9.88
CA SER A 193 -11.17 4.44 11.09
C SER A 193 -11.80 5.75 11.61
N ARG A 194 -11.28 6.89 11.16
CA ARG A 194 -11.83 8.24 11.49
C ARG A 194 -12.88 8.70 10.50
N LEU A 195 -13.01 8.00 9.38
CA LEU A 195 -13.96 8.33 8.31
C LEU A 195 -15.38 7.89 8.67
N ARG A 196 -16.17 8.82 9.19
CA ARG A 196 -17.56 8.58 9.62
C ARG A 196 -18.38 9.86 9.61
N SER A 197 -19.68 9.75 9.32
CA SER A 197 -20.66 10.84 9.42
C SER A 197 -21.95 10.31 10.03
N THR A 198 -22.65 11.14 10.76
CA THR A 198 -24.02 10.89 11.26
C THR A 198 -25.08 11.47 10.32
N ALA A 199 -24.69 12.32 9.38
CA ALA A 199 -25.58 12.88 8.36
C ALA A 199 -25.78 11.87 7.22
N PRO A 200 -27.01 11.41 6.95
CA PRO A 200 -27.26 10.38 5.94
C PRO A 200 -27.06 10.87 4.49
N ASP A 201 -27.19 12.16 4.27
CA ASP A 201 -27.03 12.86 2.98
C ASP A 201 -25.58 13.32 2.71
N LEU A 202 -24.68 13.15 3.69
CA LEU A 202 -23.28 13.50 3.56
C LEU A 202 -22.44 12.24 3.28
N PRO A 203 -21.94 12.05 2.06
CA PRO A 203 -21.10 10.92 1.74
C PRO A 203 -19.77 10.97 2.50
N ILE A 204 -19.15 9.81 2.68
CA ILE A 204 -17.85 9.69 3.33
C ILE A 204 -16.82 9.16 2.34
N PHE A 205 -15.70 9.92 2.16
CA PHE A 205 -14.67 9.65 1.18
C PHE A 205 -13.26 9.77 1.72
N MET A 206 -12.39 8.88 1.26
CA MET A 206 -10.94 9.09 1.28
C MET A 206 -10.44 9.37 -0.13
N ARG A 207 -9.64 10.39 -0.26
CA ARG A 207 -9.05 10.85 -1.50
C ARG A 207 -7.54 10.89 -1.37
N ALA A 208 -6.84 10.52 -2.41
CA ALA A 208 -5.40 10.67 -2.47
C ALA A 208 -4.97 11.20 -3.82
N THR A 209 -3.85 11.94 -3.81
CA THR A 209 -3.10 12.29 -5.01
C THR A 209 -1.66 11.86 -4.83
N THR A 210 -0.97 11.54 -5.92
CA THR A 210 0.47 11.29 -5.89
C THR A 210 1.08 11.17 -7.29
N ASN A 211 2.40 11.21 -7.33
CA ASN A 211 3.21 10.75 -8.46
C ASN A 211 3.78 9.35 -8.13
N PRO A 212 4.18 8.55 -9.12
CA PRO A 212 5.02 7.38 -8.89
C PRO A 212 6.34 7.78 -8.23
N GLY A 213 6.97 6.85 -7.52
CA GLY A 213 8.20 7.13 -6.77
C GLY A 213 7.93 7.47 -5.30
N GLY A 214 8.97 7.85 -4.57
CA GLY A 214 8.86 8.12 -3.13
C GLY A 214 8.88 6.85 -2.27
N ARG A 215 8.92 7.04 -0.95
CA ARG A 215 9.11 5.94 0.02
C ARG A 215 7.97 4.94 0.05
N GLY A 216 6.76 5.40 -0.20
CA GLY A 216 5.54 4.59 -0.17
C GLY A 216 5.12 4.03 -1.53
N HIS A 217 5.94 4.21 -2.58
CA HIS A 217 5.61 3.77 -3.93
C HIS A 217 5.08 2.34 -3.99
N HIS A 218 5.78 1.42 -3.32
CA HIS A 218 5.45 0.00 -3.34
C HIS A 218 4.05 -0.30 -2.79
N TRP A 219 3.74 0.15 -1.56
CA TRP A 219 2.46 -0.15 -0.95
C TRP A 219 1.29 0.56 -1.65
N VAL A 220 1.52 1.79 -2.18
CA VAL A 220 0.53 2.50 -2.97
C VAL A 220 0.25 1.77 -4.28
N LYS A 221 1.30 1.31 -4.98
CA LYS A 221 1.17 0.50 -6.18
C LYS A 221 0.38 -0.78 -5.91
N LYS A 222 0.78 -1.56 -4.91
CA LYS A 222 0.09 -2.79 -4.49
C LYS A 222 -1.38 -2.56 -4.12
N MET A 223 -1.68 -1.41 -3.49
CA MET A 223 -3.02 -1.10 -2.99
C MET A 223 -3.96 -0.55 -4.06
N PHE A 224 -3.47 0.24 -5.02
CA PHE A 224 -4.30 0.99 -5.95
C PHE A 224 -4.09 0.66 -7.42
N ILE A 225 -2.86 0.25 -7.81
CA ILE A 225 -2.48 0.11 -9.22
C ILE A 225 -2.59 -1.34 -9.68
N ASP A 226 -1.93 -2.27 -8.95
CA ASP A 226 -1.84 -3.68 -9.33
C ASP A 226 -3.18 -4.44 -9.31
N PRO A 227 -4.16 -4.11 -8.42
CA PRO A 227 -5.39 -4.92 -8.30
C PRO A 227 -6.32 -4.87 -9.51
N ALA A 228 -6.26 -3.83 -10.35
CA ALA A 228 -7.16 -3.68 -11.49
C ALA A 228 -6.56 -2.81 -12.60
N PRO A 229 -7.03 -2.95 -13.85
CA PRO A 229 -6.66 -2.02 -14.92
C PRO A 229 -6.99 -0.56 -14.55
N TYR A 230 -6.22 0.38 -15.08
CA TYR A 230 -6.40 1.81 -14.83
C TYR A 230 -7.84 2.25 -15.08
N ASN A 231 -8.31 3.16 -14.24
CA ASN A 231 -9.63 3.75 -14.31
C ASN A 231 -10.80 2.76 -14.08
N ARG A 232 -10.54 1.58 -13.52
CA ARG A 232 -11.56 0.59 -13.15
C ARG A 232 -11.81 0.59 -11.65
N THR A 233 -13.10 0.50 -11.31
CA THR A 233 -13.54 0.30 -9.92
C THR A 233 -13.35 -1.17 -9.53
N PHE A 234 -12.78 -1.43 -8.36
CA PHE A 234 -12.54 -2.76 -7.81
C PHE A 234 -12.87 -2.84 -6.32
N ASP A 235 -12.97 -4.05 -5.80
CA ASP A 235 -13.17 -4.28 -4.37
C ASP A 235 -11.88 -3.99 -3.61
N ALA A 236 -11.96 -3.21 -2.53
CA ALA A 236 -10.80 -2.86 -1.76
C ALA A 236 -10.11 -4.10 -1.18
N THR A 237 -8.80 -4.15 -1.34
CA THR A 237 -7.94 -5.22 -0.84
C THR A 237 -7.18 -4.79 0.41
N ASP A 238 -6.80 -5.74 1.22
CA ASP A 238 -5.88 -5.54 2.33
C ASP A 238 -4.48 -5.18 1.79
N SER A 239 -3.79 -4.24 2.45
CA SER A 239 -2.48 -3.76 2.00
C SER A 239 -1.35 -4.76 2.20
N GLU A 240 -1.51 -5.71 3.12
CA GLU A 240 -0.51 -6.70 3.48
C GLU A 240 -0.74 -8.02 2.72
N THR A 241 -1.96 -8.54 2.81
CA THR A 241 -2.29 -9.85 2.22
C THR A 241 -2.71 -9.76 0.75
N GLY A 242 -3.20 -8.61 0.28
CA GLY A 242 -3.80 -8.45 -1.05
C GLY A 242 -5.21 -9.05 -1.17
N GLU A 243 -5.75 -9.66 -0.12
CA GLU A 243 -7.08 -10.23 -0.12
C GLU A 243 -8.17 -9.16 -0.11
N VAL A 244 -9.31 -9.45 -0.72
CA VAL A 244 -10.47 -8.55 -0.71
C VAL A 244 -10.98 -8.37 0.72
N LEU A 245 -11.07 -7.14 1.18
CA LEU A 245 -11.64 -6.77 2.48
C LEU A 245 -13.15 -7.08 2.49
N LYS A 246 -13.57 -8.02 3.34
CA LYS A 246 -14.95 -8.50 3.42
C LYS A 246 -15.55 -8.33 4.81
N TYR A 247 -16.87 -8.26 4.88
CA TYR A 247 -17.59 -8.33 6.17
C TYR A 247 -17.33 -9.68 6.84
N PRO A 248 -16.99 -9.69 8.13
CA PRO A 248 -16.67 -10.92 8.85
C PRO A 248 -17.88 -11.85 8.99
N ALA A 249 -17.59 -13.13 9.28
CA ALA A 249 -18.61 -14.09 9.62
C ALA A 249 -19.47 -13.57 10.83
N GLY A 250 -20.79 -13.77 10.75
CA GLY A 250 -21.74 -13.27 11.75
C GLY A 250 -22.30 -11.86 11.48
N HIS A 251 -21.73 -11.10 10.56
CA HIS A 251 -22.32 -9.84 10.13
C HIS A 251 -23.46 -10.07 9.11
N SER A 252 -24.51 -9.23 9.10
CA SER A 252 -25.65 -9.33 8.16
C SER A 252 -25.25 -9.29 6.67
N LYS A 253 -24.06 -8.76 6.36
CA LYS A 253 -23.44 -8.70 5.01
C LYS A 253 -22.23 -9.62 4.88
N ALA A 254 -22.11 -10.67 5.70
CA ALA A 254 -20.95 -11.57 5.71
C ALA A 254 -20.52 -11.98 4.30
N GLY A 255 -19.23 -11.96 4.04
CA GLY A 255 -18.62 -12.34 2.75
C GLY A 255 -18.72 -11.29 1.64
N LYS A 256 -19.53 -10.24 1.79
CA LYS A 256 -19.57 -9.13 0.81
C LYS A 256 -18.36 -8.20 1.00
N PRO A 257 -17.85 -7.58 -0.09
CA PRO A 257 -16.79 -6.57 0.00
C PRO A 257 -17.21 -5.39 0.89
N LEU A 258 -16.24 -4.82 1.64
CA LEU A 258 -16.49 -3.70 2.53
C LEU A 258 -16.79 -2.41 1.77
N PHE A 259 -15.98 -2.08 0.75
CA PHE A 259 -16.11 -0.88 -0.06
C PHE A 259 -15.33 -1.00 -1.37
N LYS A 260 -15.55 -0.04 -2.25
CA LYS A 260 -14.89 0.05 -3.57
C LYS A 260 -13.72 1.01 -3.54
N ARG A 261 -12.76 0.74 -4.41
CA ARG A 261 -11.56 1.54 -4.66
C ARG A 261 -11.39 1.79 -6.15
N ARG A 262 -10.74 2.89 -6.52
CA ARG A 262 -10.42 3.23 -7.90
C ARG A 262 -9.10 3.99 -7.98
N PHE A 263 -8.32 3.68 -9.00
CA PHE A 263 -7.18 4.49 -9.44
C PHE A 263 -7.55 5.22 -10.73
N ILE A 264 -7.32 6.53 -10.76
CA ILE A 264 -7.55 7.39 -11.92
C ILE A 264 -6.17 7.93 -12.34
N PRO A 265 -5.67 7.56 -13.53
CA PRO A 265 -4.37 8.02 -14.02
C PRO A 265 -4.43 9.51 -14.41
N ALA A 266 -3.42 10.28 -14.03
CA ALA A 266 -3.21 11.68 -14.43
C ALA A 266 -2.01 11.78 -15.38
N ARG A 267 -2.17 12.53 -16.46
CA ARG A 267 -1.10 12.84 -17.42
C ARG A 267 -0.92 14.34 -17.55
N LEU A 268 0.26 14.77 -17.95
CA LEU A 268 0.50 16.20 -18.25
C LEU A 268 -0.44 16.70 -19.36
N SER A 269 -0.68 15.87 -20.40
CA SER A 269 -1.59 16.18 -21.49
C SER A 269 -3.04 16.44 -21.08
N ASP A 270 -3.46 15.96 -19.88
CA ASP A 270 -4.79 16.19 -19.34
C ASP A 270 -4.96 17.60 -18.76
N ASN A 271 -3.87 18.38 -18.69
CA ASN A 271 -3.87 19.75 -18.20
C ASN A 271 -3.60 20.75 -19.35
N PRO A 272 -4.63 21.30 -19.97
CA PRO A 272 -4.46 22.19 -21.12
C PRO A 272 -3.64 23.44 -20.81
N TYR A 273 -3.62 23.90 -19.56
CA TYR A 273 -2.85 25.09 -19.17
C TYR A 273 -1.34 24.89 -19.23
N LEU A 274 -0.85 23.68 -18.90
CA LEU A 274 0.57 23.36 -18.95
C LEU A 274 0.96 22.72 -20.29
N ALA A 275 0.08 21.94 -20.89
CA ALA A 275 0.33 21.29 -22.18
C ALA A 275 0.50 22.33 -23.31
N THR A 276 -0.25 23.45 -23.26
CA THR A 276 -0.18 24.50 -24.28
C THR A 276 1.07 25.37 -24.14
N ALA A 277 1.61 25.53 -22.92
CA ALA A 277 2.79 26.37 -22.67
C ALA A 277 4.10 25.77 -23.20
N GLY A 278 4.18 24.40 -23.29
CA GLY A 278 5.35 23.69 -23.83
C GLY A 278 6.63 23.73 -22.96
N ASP A 279 6.85 24.79 -22.23
CA ASP A 279 8.07 25.00 -21.42
C ASP A 279 8.20 23.97 -20.30
N TYR A 280 7.07 23.63 -19.66
CA TYR A 280 7.09 22.64 -18.56
C TYR A 280 7.38 21.22 -19.05
N GLU A 281 6.83 20.84 -20.19
CA GLU A 281 7.13 19.55 -20.84
C GLU A 281 8.60 19.49 -21.24
N ALA A 282 9.15 20.56 -21.83
CA ALA A 282 10.58 20.63 -22.18
C ALA A 282 11.48 20.47 -20.95
N MET A 283 11.11 21.05 -19.80
CA MET A 283 11.83 20.85 -18.54
C MET A 283 11.79 19.39 -18.11
N LEU A 284 10.63 18.72 -18.16
CA LEU A 284 10.51 17.32 -17.80
C LEU A 284 11.29 16.40 -18.77
N LEU A 285 11.29 16.72 -20.06
CA LEU A 285 12.07 16.00 -21.08
C LEU A 285 13.58 16.11 -20.86
N SER A 286 14.07 17.19 -20.25
CA SER A 286 15.50 17.39 -19.93
C SER A 286 15.97 16.57 -18.72
N LEU A 287 15.05 15.97 -17.98
CA LEU A 287 15.40 15.13 -16.82
C LEU A 287 16.04 13.80 -17.25
N PRO A 288 16.84 13.18 -16.36
CA PRO A 288 17.30 11.80 -16.55
C PRO A 288 16.12 10.87 -16.87
N GLU A 289 16.38 9.84 -17.67
CA GLU A 289 15.33 8.94 -18.20
C GLU A 289 14.36 8.42 -17.12
N GLN A 290 14.89 7.98 -15.99
CA GLN A 290 14.05 7.47 -14.90
C GLN A 290 13.10 8.54 -14.33
N GLN A 291 13.61 9.77 -14.07
CA GLN A 291 12.79 10.88 -13.59
C GLN A 291 11.78 11.34 -14.63
N ARG A 292 12.17 11.30 -15.91
CA ARG A 292 11.26 11.61 -17.02
C ARG A 292 10.12 10.61 -17.07
N ARG A 293 10.38 9.31 -17.02
CA ARG A 293 9.34 8.26 -16.96
C ARG A 293 8.42 8.45 -15.76
N GLN A 294 8.98 8.78 -14.60
CA GLN A 294 8.21 9.03 -13.39
C GLN A 294 7.30 10.26 -13.53
N LEU A 295 7.88 11.40 -13.85
CA LEU A 295 7.22 12.69 -13.75
C LEU A 295 6.44 13.08 -15.01
N LEU A 296 6.92 12.68 -16.20
CA LEU A 296 6.25 12.97 -17.45
C LEU A 296 5.26 11.85 -17.85
N GLU A 297 5.68 10.59 -17.77
CA GLU A 297 4.87 9.47 -18.22
C GLU A 297 3.95 8.92 -17.12
N GLY A 298 4.26 9.21 -15.86
CA GLY A 298 3.51 8.69 -14.71
C GLY A 298 3.63 7.17 -14.56
N ASP A 299 4.78 6.64 -14.97
CA ASP A 299 5.05 5.21 -15.01
C ASP A 299 5.23 4.63 -13.59
N TRP A 300 4.37 3.69 -13.23
CA TRP A 300 4.42 3.00 -11.94
C TRP A 300 5.38 1.80 -11.90
N ASP A 301 5.97 1.45 -13.03
CA ASP A 301 6.96 0.36 -13.12
C ASP A 301 8.40 0.88 -13.11
N ILE A 302 8.59 2.17 -12.85
CA ILE A 302 9.92 2.78 -12.73
C ILE A 302 10.60 2.40 -11.42
N LYS A 303 11.91 2.41 -11.48
CA LYS A 303 12.81 2.07 -10.38
C LYS A 303 13.64 3.29 -9.94
N GLU A 304 13.05 4.49 -9.88
CA GLU A 304 13.78 5.71 -9.53
C GLU A 304 14.38 5.64 -8.14
N GLY A 305 15.67 5.94 -8.04
CA GLY A 305 16.40 5.84 -6.79
C GLY A 305 16.44 4.43 -6.21
N ALA A 306 15.98 3.44 -6.96
CA ALA A 306 16.07 2.05 -6.55
C ALA A 306 17.54 1.62 -6.46
N ALA A 307 17.85 0.88 -5.40
CA ALA A 307 19.19 0.35 -5.23
C ALA A 307 19.56 -0.72 -6.27
N PHE A 308 18.57 -1.44 -6.82
CA PHE A 308 18.77 -2.61 -7.70
C PHE A 308 18.05 -2.43 -9.03
N THR A 309 18.60 -1.56 -9.89
CA THR A 309 18.03 -1.24 -11.21
C THR A 309 18.17 -2.38 -12.21
N GLU A 310 19.08 -3.31 -11.98
CA GLU A 310 19.34 -4.50 -12.81
C GLU A 310 18.24 -5.55 -12.68
N PHE A 311 17.46 -5.50 -11.59
CA PHE A 311 16.39 -6.48 -11.39
C PHE A 311 15.31 -6.36 -12.47
N ASP A 312 15.17 -7.39 -13.28
CA ASP A 312 14.08 -7.56 -14.24
C ASP A 312 13.31 -8.83 -13.90
N ARG A 313 12.00 -8.69 -13.69
CA ARG A 313 11.14 -9.82 -13.32
C ARG A 313 11.16 -10.96 -14.34
N ARG A 314 11.32 -10.63 -15.62
CA ARG A 314 11.36 -11.63 -16.72
C ARG A 314 12.64 -12.47 -16.72
N ILE A 315 13.70 -11.96 -16.08
CA ILE A 315 15.03 -12.59 -16.02
C ILE A 315 15.23 -13.26 -14.66
N HIS A 316 14.86 -12.55 -13.57
CA HIS A 316 15.23 -12.96 -12.21
C HIS A 316 14.13 -13.73 -11.48
N VAL A 317 12.91 -13.84 -12.05
CA VAL A 317 11.80 -14.58 -11.44
C VAL A 317 11.48 -15.80 -12.28
N VAL A 318 11.54 -16.97 -11.64
CA VAL A 318 11.35 -18.27 -12.30
C VAL A 318 10.18 -19.01 -11.67
N GLU A 319 9.53 -19.87 -12.45
CA GLU A 319 8.50 -20.76 -11.93
C GLU A 319 9.10 -21.73 -10.89
N PRO A 320 8.38 -22.06 -9.81
CA PRO A 320 8.83 -23.02 -8.82
C PRO A 320 9.12 -24.38 -9.43
N PHE A 321 10.27 -24.94 -9.12
CA PHE A 321 10.65 -26.29 -9.51
C PHE A 321 11.10 -27.08 -8.28
N HIS A 322 11.14 -28.41 -8.42
CA HIS A 322 11.61 -29.27 -7.33
C HIS A 322 13.12 -29.10 -7.15
N ILE A 323 13.53 -28.62 -5.96
CA ILE A 323 14.94 -28.44 -5.61
C ILE A 323 15.55 -29.79 -5.26
N PRO A 324 16.60 -30.23 -5.99
CA PRO A 324 17.24 -31.52 -5.72
C PRO A 324 17.74 -31.63 -4.27
N SER A 325 17.62 -32.80 -3.69
CA SER A 325 17.98 -33.06 -2.29
C SER A 325 19.48 -32.91 -1.99
N ASN A 326 20.32 -33.03 -3.01
CA ASN A 326 21.78 -32.84 -2.93
C ASN A 326 22.21 -31.38 -2.98
N TRP A 327 21.31 -30.43 -3.29
CA TRP A 327 21.65 -29.01 -3.25
C TRP A 327 21.70 -28.52 -1.80
N VAL A 328 22.66 -27.61 -1.56
CA VAL A 328 22.80 -27.01 -0.23
C VAL A 328 21.67 -26.02 -0.03
N LYS A 329 20.85 -26.26 1.00
CA LYS A 329 19.78 -25.36 1.43
C LYS A 329 20.16 -24.67 2.74
N PHE A 330 19.82 -23.39 2.86
CA PHE A 330 20.02 -22.62 4.08
C PHE A 330 18.98 -21.47 4.13
N ARG A 331 18.90 -20.79 5.26
CA ARG A 331 17.97 -19.67 5.41
C ARG A 331 18.64 -18.43 6.00
N ALA A 332 18.00 -17.27 5.86
CA ALA A 332 18.38 -16.05 6.56
C ALA A 332 17.15 -15.31 7.06
N CYS A 333 17.29 -14.60 8.18
CA CYS A 333 16.19 -13.91 8.82
C CYS A 333 16.65 -12.55 9.33
N ASP A 334 15.84 -11.54 9.05
CA ASP A 334 15.83 -10.26 9.76
C ASP A 334 14.55 -10.19 10.60
N TYR A 335 14.72 -10.18 11.92
CA TYR A 335 13.60 -10.29 12.88
C TYR A 335 13.23 -8.94 13.47
N GLY A 336 11.94 -8.60 13.35
CA GLY A 336 11.33 -7.46 14.04
C GLY A 336 9.99 -7.85 14.67
N TYR A 337 9.78 -7.56 15.97
CA TYR A 337 8.47 -7.75 16.59
C TYR A 337 7.53 -6.58 16.29
N GLY A 338 8.01 -5.36 16.45
CA GLY A 338 7.24 -4.13 16.18
C GLY A 338 7.20 -3.71 14.71
N SER A 339 8.05 -4.32 13.89
CA SER A 339 8.12 -4.20 12.43
C SER A 339 7.88 -5.56 11.79
N TYR A 340 8.09 -5.66 10.49
CA TYR A 340 8.03 -6.94 9.81
C TYR A 340 9.26 -7.81 10.13
N THR A 341 9.07 -9.11 10.06
CA THR A 341 10.11 -10.13 10.05
C THR A 341 10.19 -10.73 8.65
N GLY A 342 11.35 -10.69 8.04
CA GLY A 342 11.63 -11.33 6.77
C GLY A 342 12.47 -12.60 6.95
N VAL A 343 11.99 -13.74 6.45
CA VAL A 343 12.78 -14.99 6.38
C VAL A 343 12.82 -15.44 4.93
N LEU A 344 14.02 -15.70 4.44
CA LEU A 344 14.26 -16.21 3.09
C LEU A 344 14.99 -17.54 3.14
N TRP A 345 14.57 -18.49 2.30
CA TRP A 345 15.23 -19.78 2.12
C TRP A 345 15.94 -19.82 0.77
N PHE A 346 17.15 -20.32 0.80
CA PHE A 346 18.07 -20.35 -0.33
C PHE A 346 18.44 -21.77 -0.68
N ALA A 347 18.57 -22.04 -1.97
CA ALA A 347 19.22 -23.21 -2.52
C ALA A 347 20.42 -22.77 -3.38
N VAL A 348 21.49 -23.55 -3.34
CA VAL A 348 22.69 -23.33 -4.15
C VAL A 348 22.75 -24.40 -5.23
N ALA A 349 22.63 -23.98 -6.48
CA ALA A 349 22.79 -24.86 -7.63
C ALA A 349 24.27 -25.21 -7.87
N PRO A 350 24.57 -26.29 -8.63
CA PRO A 350 25.96 -26.72 -8.88
C PRO A 350 26.84 -25.68 -9.57
N ASP A 351 26.26 -24.79 -10.33
CA ASP A 351 26.91 -23.65 -11.02
C ASP A 351 27.08 -22.41 -10.14
N GLU A 352 26.79 -22.53 -8.83
CA GLU A 352 26.79 -21.45 -7.83
C GLU A 352 25.66 -20.41 -7.98
N GLN A 353 24.66 -20.63 -8.83
CA GLN A 353 23.45 -19.82 -8.84
C GLN A 353 22.71 -19.96 -7.50
N LEU A 354 22.27 -18.84 -6.96
CA LEU A 354 21.42 -18.79 -5.74
C LEU A 354 19.96 -18.69 -6.14
N ILE A 355 19.16 -19.59 -5.61
CA ILE A 355 17.73 -19.59 -5.80
C ILE A 355 17.06 -19.25 -4.45
N VAL A 356 16.33 -18.15 -4.38
CA VAL A 356 15.43 -17.85 -3.27
C VAL A 356 14.11 -18.57 -3.55
N TYR A 357 13.89 -19.70 -2.89
CA TYR A 357 12.79 -20.60 -3.23
C TYR A 357 11.58 -20.52 -2.30
N ARG A 358 11.72 -19.84 -1.15
CA ARG A 358 10.63 -19.61 -0.20
C ARG A 358 10.87 -18.33 0.58
N GLU A 359 9.78 -17.66 0.95
CA GLU A 359 9.78 -16.52 1.86
C GLU A 359 8.74 -16.71 2.97
N LEU A 360 9.00 -16.11 4.13
CA LEU A 360 8.02 -15.84 5.18
C LEU A 360 8.13 -14.37 5.56
N TYR A 361 7.01 -13.65 5.46
CA TYR A 361 6.96 -12.22 5.75
C TYR A 361 5.78 -11.93 6.68
N VAL A 362 6.09 -11.72 7.96
CA VAL A 362 5.09 -11.63 9.04
C VAL A 362 5.44 -10.50 10.01
N SER A 363 4.46 -10.01 10.75
CA SER A 363 4.64 -9.00 11.80
C SER A 363 4.00 -9.44 13.11
N LYS A 364 4.46 -8.89 14.23
CA LYS A 364 3.92 -9.14 15.58
C LYS A 364 3.96 -10.60 16.02
N VAL A 365 4.93 -11.35 15.54
CA VAL A 365 5.15 -12.76 15.91
C VAL A 365 6.28 -12.86 16.93
N LEU A 366 6.09 -13.59 18.02
CA LEU A 366 7.14 -13.83 19.01
C LEU A 366 8.24 -14.71 18.42
N ALA A 367 9.47 -14.54 18.89
CA ALA A 367 10.62 -15.29 18.38
C ALA A 367 10.45 -16.82 18.50
N THR A 368 9.80 -17.30 19.56
CA THR A 368 9.49 -18.70 19.78
C THR A 368 8.47 -19.24 18.78
N ASP A 369 7.43 -18.46 18.49
CA ASP A 369 6.36 -18.82 17.56
C ASP A 369 6.88 -18.79 16.11
N LEU A 370 7.74 -17.82 15.82
CA LEU A 370 8.45 -17.74 14.53
C LEU A 370 9.33 -18.99 14.32
N ALA A 371 10.02 -19.46 15.36
CA ALA A 371 10.83 -20.66 15.27
C ALA A 371 9.98 -21.90 14.95
N ASP A 372 8.82 -22.03 15.58
CA ASP A 372 7.88 -23.13 15.30
C ASP A 372 7.36 -23.02 13.84
N MET A 373 6.94 -21.82 13.37
CA MET A 373 6.53 -21.61 11.97
C MET A 373 7.64 -21.96 10.96
N ILE A 374 8.89 -21.61 11.25
CA ILE A 374 10.03 -21.92 10.38
C ILE A 374 10.22 -23.43 10.31
N LEU A 375 10.20 -24.13 11.43
CA LEU A 375 10.37 -25.59 11.48
C LEU A 375 9.24 -26.33 10.76
N ASP A 376 8.00 -25.86 10.88
CA ASP A 376 6.86 -26.41 10.16
C ASP A 376 7.03 -26.25 8.64
N LEU A 377 7.48 -25.09 8.18
CA LEU A 377 7.75 -24.83 6.75
C LEU A 377 8.93 -25.65 6.21
N GLU A 378 9.86 -26.07 7.06
CA GLU A 378 11.03 -26.88 6.71
C GLU A 378 10.79 -28.40 6.77
N ALA A 379 9.64 -28.82 7.26
CA ALA A 379 9.36 -30.25 7.49
C ALA A 379 9.54 -31.12 6.24
N GLU A 380 9.27 -30.58 5.07
CA GLU A 380 9.41 -31.27 3.78
C GLU A 380 10.72 -30.96 3.04
N ASP A 381 11.53 -29.99 3.51
CA ASP A 381 12.72 -29.54 2.79
C ASP A 381 13.94 -30.47 2.94
N GLY A 382 13.88 -31.41 3.86
CA GLY A 382 15.01 -32.26 4.23
C GLY A 382 16.03 -31.49 5.07
N ASN A 383 17.32 -31.52 4.73
CA ASN A 383 18.37 -30.93 5.57
C ASN A 383 18.63 -29.45 5.22
N ILE A 384 18.15 -28.54 6.08
CA ILE A 384 18.60 -27.13 6.08
C ILE A 384 19.95 -27.06 6.80
N LYS A 385 21.00 -26.73 6.05
CA LYS A 385 22.37 -26.81 6.55
C LYS A 385 22.64 -25.84 7.71
N TYR A 386 22.11 -24.61 7.64
CA TYR A 386 22.21 -23.57 8.68
C TYR A 386 21.17 -22.45 8.45
N GLY A 387 21.02 -21.63 9.46
CA GLY A 387 20.31 -20.34 9.36
C GLY A 387 21.23 -19.19 9.75
N VAL A 388 21.02 -18.01 9.17
CA VAL A 388 21.67 -16.75 9.55
C VAL A 388 20.63 -15.79 10.08
N LEU A 389 20.91 -15.20 11.22
CA LEU A 389 19.99 -14.31 11.93
C LEU A 389 20.72 -13.01 12.28
N ASP A 390 20.02 -11.88 12.30
CA ASP A 390 20.61 -10.62 12.74
C ASP A 390 21.36 -10.78 14.06
N SER A 391 22.62 -10.41 14.06
CA SER A 391 23.52 -10.57 15.22
C SER A 391 23.07 -9.78 16.46
N SER A 392 22.21 -8.75 16.34
CA SER A 392 21.65 -8.03 17.49
C SER A 392 20.80 -8.91 18.40
N LEU A 393 20.25 -10.00 17.87
CA LEU A 393 19.37 -10.89 18.61
C LEU A 393 20.09 -11.81 19.61
N TRP A 394 21.41 -11.86 19.55
CA TRP A 394 22.25 -12.51 20.57
C TRP A 394 22.50 -11.62 21.79
N HIS A 395 22.21 -10.30 21.69
CA HIS A 395 22.33 -9.42 22.84
C HIS A 395 21.25 -9.73 23.87
N LYS A 396 21.65 -9.99 25.12
CA LYS A 396 20.73 -10.20 26.22
C LYS A 396 20.05 -8.89 26.61
N ARG A 397 18.74 -8.92 26.75
CA ARG A 397 17.97 -7.78 27.27
C ARG A 397 17.81 -7.96 28.78
N GLY A 398 18.67 -7.28 29.57
CA GLY A 398 18.68 -7.39 31.02
C GLY A 398 19.61 -8.48 31.55
N ASP A 399 19.71 -8.60 32.87
CA ASP A 399 20.67 -9.48 33.55
C ASP A 399 20.24 -10.96 33.63
N THR A 400 19.02 -11.29 33.24
CA THR A 400 18.48 -12.65 33.40
C THR A 400 17.69 -13.10 32.14
N GLY A 401 18.07 -14.25 31.64
CA GLY A 401 17.32 -14.95 30.59
C GLY A 401 18.09 -15.17 29.27
N PRO A 402 17.61 -16.10 28.44
CA PRO A 402 18.19 -16.35 27.12
C PRO A 402 17.89 -15.20 26.15
N SER A 403 18.85 -14.90 25.27
CA SER A 403 18.65 -13.98 24.14
C SER A 403 17.53 -14.49 23.20
N LEU A 404 17.01 -13.63 22.32
CA LEU A 404 15.98 -14.06 21.35
C LEU A 404 16.50 -15.18 20.43
N ALA A 405 17.77 -15.09 20.01
CA ALA A 405 18.41 -16.14 19.23
C ALA A 405 18.50 -17.47 20.01
N GLU A 406 18.91 -17.43 21.29
CA GLU A 406 18.97 -18.61 22.15
C GLU A 406 17.58 -19.25 22.38
N GLN A 407 16.51 -18.44 22.48
CA GLN A 407 15.13 -18.93 22.58
C GLN A 407 14.72 -19.70 21.32
N MET A 408 15.00 -19.17 20.12
CA MET A 408 14.73 -19.84 18.86
C MET A 408 15.56 -21.13 18.71
N ILE A 409 16.83 -21.09 19.11
CA ILE A 409 17.71 -22.28 19.10
C ILE A 409 17.19 -23.35 20.05
N GLY A 410 16.69 -22.94 21.23
CA GLY A 410 16.05 -23.85 22.19
C GLY A 410 14.83 -24.59 21.65
N LYS A 411 14.13 -24.05 20.65
CA LYS A 411 13.05 -24.68 19.90
C LYS A 411 13.54 -25.64 18.80
N GLY A 412 14.84 -25.70 18.54
CA GLY A 412 15.44 -26.54 17.48
C GLY A 412 15.78 -25.75 16.20
N CYS A 413 15.41 -24.49 16.12
CA CYS A 413 15.69 -23.64 14.96
C CYS A 413 17.13 -23.11 15.05
N ARG A 414 18.06 -23.73 14.34
CA ARG A 414 19.50 -23.43 14.42
C ARG A 414 19.83 -22.12 13.69
N TRP A 415 20.62 -21.26 14.36
CA TRP A 415 21.04 -19.97 13.85
C TRP A 415 22.52 -19.70 14.10
N ARG A 416 23.13 -18.91 13.22
CA ARG A 416 24.42 -18.26 13.41
C ARG A 416 24.27 -16.74 13.21
N PRO A 417 25.08 -15.90 13.85
CA PRO A 417 24.98 -14.45 13.70
C PRO A 417 25.34 -14.00 12.29
N SER A 418 24.67 -12.95 11.81
CA SER A 418 25.03 -12.23 10.59
C SER A 418 26.32 -11.43 10.78
N ASP A 419 27.03 -11.16 9.69
CA ASP A 419 28.20 -10.30 9.68
C ASP A 419 27.80 -8.82 9.88
N ARG A 420 28.39 -8.18 10.90
CA ARG A 420 28.25 -6.75 11.21
C ARG A 420 29.58 -6.00 11.16
N SER A 421 30.61 -6.56 10.56
CA SER A 421 31.87 -5.86 10.35
C SER A 421 31.63 -4.54 9.59
N LYS A 422 32.52 -3.57 9.84
CA LYS A 422 32.43 -2.26 9.17
C LYS A 422 32.46 -2.45 7.65
N GLY A 423 31.45 -1.91 6.96
CA GLY A 423 31.34 -2.03 5.51
C GLY A 423 30.56 -3.28 5.02
N SER A 424 30.14 -4.19 5.91
CA SER A 424 29.41 -5.41 5.52
C SER A 424 28.07 -5.10 4.79
N ARG A 425 27.40 -3.99 5.10
CA ARG A 425 26.19 -3.57 4.39
C ARG A 425 26.48 -3.22 2.93
N VAL A 426 27.49 -2.37 2.71
CA VAL A 426 27.90 -1.96 1.34
C VAL A 426 28.42 -3.17 0.55
N ALA A 427 29.25 -4.01 1.18
CA ALA A 427 29.74 -5.24 0.55
C ALA A 427 28.59 -6.18 0.16
N GLY A 428 27.60 -6.34 1.04
CA GLY A 428 26.42 -7.17 0.77
C GLY A 428 25.55 -6.60 -0.34
N LYS A 429 25.32 -5.29 -0.38
CA LYS A 429 24.62 -4.61 -1.47
C LYS A 429 25.34 -4.86 -2.81
N ASN A 430 26.66 -4.66 -2.84
CA ASN A 430 27.46 -4.86 -4.05
C ASN A 430 27.44 -6.33 -4.52
N GLU A 431 27.42 -7.29 -3.59
CA GLU A 431 27.30 -8.70 -3.95
C GLU A 431 25.91 -9.04 -4.51
N ILE A 432 24.82 -8.39 -4.03
CA ILE A 432 23.49 -8.51 -4.63
C ILE A 432 23.54 -7.96 -6.07
N HIS A 433 24.07 -6.76 -6.29
CA HIS A 433 24.26 -6.17 -7.62
C HIS A 433 24.97 -7.14 -8.57
N ARG A 434 26.13 -7.64 -8.13
CA ARG A 434 26.94 -8.57 -8.94
C ARG A 434 26.18 -9.84 -9.33
N ARG A 435 25.29 -10.33 -8.46
CA ARG A 435 24.53 -11.55 -8.71
C ARG A 435 23.28 -11.33 -9.54
N LEU A 436 22.74 -10.11 -9.53
CA LEU A 436 21.64 -9.72 -10.41
C LEU A 436 22.12 -9.42 -11.84
N GLN A 437 23.41 -9.13 -12.05
CA GLN A 437 23.94 -8.97 -13.40
C GLN A 437 23.84 -10.28 -14.18
N VAL A 438 23.38 -10.17 -15.41
CA VAL A 438 23.35 -11.30 -16.36
C VAL A 438 24.76 -11.53 -16.86
N ASP A 439 25.23 -12.76 -16.73
CA ASP A 439 26.55 -13.17 -17.22
C ASP A 439 26.54 -13.19 -18.77
N GLU A 440 27.48 -12.52 -19.41
CA GLU A 440 27.52 -12.37 -20.87
C GLU A 440 27.73 -13.71 -21.63
N PHE A 441 28.24 -14.74 -20.95
CA PHE A 441 28.51 -16.06 -21.56
C PHE A 441 27.36 -17.05 -21.34
N THR A 442 26.76 -17.02 -20.15
CA THR A 442 25.68 -17.96 -19.82
C THR A 442 24.29 -17.38 -20.10
N GLU A 443 24.19 -16.07 -20.33
CA GLU A 443 22.94 -15.30 -20.46
C GLU A 443 22.01 -15.45 -19.23
N GLU A 444 22.56 -15.90 -18.08
CA GLU A 444 21.81 -16.15 -16.86
C GLU A 444 22.33 -15.32 -15.67
N PRO A 445 21.45 -14.87 -14.77
CA PRO A 445 21.85 -14.21 -13.54
C PRO A 445 22.31 -15.24 -12.48
N ARG A 446 23.13 -14.80 -11.54
CA ARG A 446 23.59 -15.65 -10.41
C ARG A 446 22.65 -15.61 -9.21
N LEU A 447 21.50 -14.93 -9.30
CA LEU A 447 20.47 -14.83 -8.28
C LEU A 447 19.09 -14.82 -8.94
N VAL A 448 18.29 -15.81 -8.60
CA VAL A 448 16.89 -15.92 -9.06
C VAL A 448 15.95 -16.16 -7.89
N PHE A 449 14.69 -15.86 -8.11
CA PHE A 449 13.63 -15.97 -7.12
C PHE A 449 12.49 -16.81 -7.68
N PHE A 450 11.89 -17.66 -6.88
CA PHE A 450 10.64 -18.28 -7.26
C PHE A 450 9.53 -17.21 -7.29
N ASP A 451 8.60 -17.33 -8.21
CA ASP A 451 7.46 -16.39 -8.34
C ASP A 451 6.54 -16.41 -7.10
N SER A 452 6.58 -17.51 -6.33
CA SER A 452 5.91 -17.64 -5.03
C SER A 452 6.50 -16.72 -3.94
N CYS A 453 7.73 -16.21 -4.12
CA CYS A 453 8.36 -15.23 -3.22
C CYS A 453 7.90 -13.79 -3.54
N THR A 454 6.59 -13.56 -3.43
CA THR A 454 5.93 -12.35 -3.95
C THR A 454 6.38 -11.07 -3.29
N ASN A 455 6.72 -11.09 -2.00
CA ASN A 455 7.12 -9.90 -1.26
C ASN A 455 8.53 -9.45 -1.62
N VAL A 456 9.53 -10.34 -1.59
CA VAL A 456 10.91 -9.98 -1.97
C VAL A 456 11.00 -9.59 -3.45
N VAL A 457 10.29 -10.27 -4.34
CA VAL A 457 10.21 -9.96 -5.79
C VAL A 457 9.63 -8.58 -6.03
N SER A 458 8.71 -8.15 -5.19
CA SER A 458 8.03 -6.86 -5.26
C SER A 458 8.84 -5.75 -4.59
N GLN A 459 9.43 -6.01 -3.42
CA GLN A 459 10.16 -5.01 -2.63
C GLN A 459 11.55 -4.69 -3.20
N LEU A 460 12.33 -5.71 -3.59
CA LEU A 460 13.73 -5.54 -4.00
C LEU A 460 13.94 -4.47 -5.09
N PRO A 461 13.15 -4.43 -6.18
CA PRO A 461 13.30 -3.41 -7.21
C PRO A 461 12.86 -2.01 -6.77
N SER A 462 12.21 -1.88 -5.62
CA SER A 462 11.64 -0.62 -5.13
C SER A 462 12.41 -0.02 -3.95
N ILE A 463 13.41 -0.73 -3.41
CA ILE A 463 14.21 -0.24 -2.28
C ILE A 463 15.02 0.98 -2.71
N PRO A 464 14.85 2.16 -2.07
CA PRO A 464 15.58 3.35 -2.44
C PRO A 464 17.00 3.35 -1.87
N LEU A 465 17.89 4.06 -2.56
CA LEU A 465 19.20 4.41 -2.03
C LEU A 465 19.06 5.42 -0.88
N ASP A 466 19.93 5.33 0.12
CA ASP A 466 20.00 6.34 1.18
C ASP A 466 20.49 7.67 0.59
N LYS A 467 19.72 8.75 0.84
CA LYS A 467 20.04 10.09 0.30
C LYS A 467 21.33 10.68 0.85
N LYS A 468 21.77 10.25 2.04
CA LYS A 468 23.00 10.72 2.70
C LYS A 468 24.19 9.83 2.40
N ASN A 469 23.93 8.55 2.18
CA ASN A 469 24.95 7.56 1.82
C ASN A 469 24.46 6.72 0.63
N PRO A 470 24.62 7.18 -0.62
CA PRO A 470 24.16 6.47 -1.80
C PRO A 470 24.79 5.08 -2.01
N GLU A 471 25.85 4.76 -1.24
CA GLU A 471 26.46 3.42 -1.24
C GLU A 471 25.60 2.38 -0.48
N ASP A 472 24.60 2.82 0.31
CA ASP A 472 23.69 1.95 1.06
C ASP A 472 22.23 2.19 0.65
N VAL A 473 21.32 1.33 1.10
CA VAL A 473 19.88 1.50 0.95
C VAL A 473 19.32 2.37 2.07
N ASP A 474 18.17 3.03 1.83
CA ASP A 474 17.46 3.81 2.86
C ASP A 474 16.87 2.87 3.91
N THR A 475 17.50 2.82 5.10
CA THR A 475 17.05 2.02 6.25
C THR A 475 15.74 2.48 6.88
N LYS A 476 15.17 3.58 6.41
CA LYS A 476 13.83 4.04 6.81
C LYS A 476 12.74 3.48 5.92
N SER A 477 13.11 2.85 4.81
CA SER A 477 12.18 2.09 3.98
C SER A 477 11.95 0.69 4.59
N GLU A 478 11.02 -0.04 4.02
CA GLU A 478 10.73 -1.43 4.39
C GLU A 478 11.84 -2.35 3.83
N ASP A 479 12.93 -2.54 4.60
CA ASP A 479 14.17 -3.20 4.16
C ASP A 479 14.39 -4.60 4.77
N HIS A 480 13.42 -5.15 5.50
CA HIS A 480 13.58 -6.42 6.23
C HIS A 480 13.89 -7.62 5.32
N LEU A 481 13.22 -7.75 4.18
CA LEU A 481 13.53 -8.83 3.23
C LEU A 481 14.86 -8.58 2.51
N TYR A 482 15.23 -7.32 2.27
CA TYR A 482 16.55 -6.99 1.75
C TYR A 482 17.65 -7.36 2.75
N ASP A 483 17.50 -7.05 4.04
CA ASP A 483 18.48 -7.41 5.05
C ASP A 483 18.57 -8.94 5.21
N ALA A 484 17.46 -9.66 5.18
CA ALA A 484 17.47 -11.13 5.15
C ALA A 484 18.20 -11.66 3.89
N LEU A 485 17.94 -11.09 2.70
CA LEU A 485 18.61 -11.43 1.46
C LEU A 485 20.13 -11.20 1.56
N ARG A 486 20.53 -10.04 2.06
CA ARG A 486 21.91 -9.66 2.28
C ARG A 486 22.62 -10.62 3.24
N TYR A 487 22.02 -10.95 4.38
CA TYR A 487 22.57 -11.92 5.33
C TYR A 487 22.74 -13.29 4.68
N GLY A 488 21.77 -13.75 3.91
CA GLY A 488 21.84 -15.00 3.18
C GLY A 488 22.98 -15.03 2.19
N ILE A 489 23.06 -14.04 1.33
CA ILE A 489 24.08 -13.95 0.27
C ILE A 489 25.49 -13.88 0.86
N MET A 490 25.71 -13.05 1.87
CA MET A 490 27.02 -12.91 2.53
C MET A 490 27.45 -14.16 3.27
N SER A 491 26.53 -14.99 3.69
CA SER A 491 26.78 -16.23 4.45
C SER A 491 26.95 -17.48 3.57
N ARG A 492 26.68 -17.37 2.26
CA ARG A 492 26.64 -18.53 1.37
C ARG A 492 27.90 -19.37 1.43
N PRO A 493 27.78 -20.70 1.29
CA PRO A 493 28.95 -21.55 1.18
C PRO A 493 29.77 -21.15 -0.06
N ARG A 494 31.07 -21.00 0.11
CA ARG A 494 32.00 -20.92 -1.02
C ARG A 494 32.46 -22.32 -1.34
N PHE A 495 32.14 -22.83 -2.52
CA PHE A 495 32.73 -24.09 -3.00
C PHE A 495 34.15 -23.79 -3.49
N SER A 496 35.13 -24.51 -2.98
CA SER A 496 36.45 -24.51 -3.57
C SER A 496 36.40 -25.38 -4.82
N ILE A 497 37.04 -24.92 -5.91
CA ILE A 497 37.19 -25.72 -7.14
C ILE A 497 37.89 -27.06 -6.84
N PHE A 498 38.61 -27.16 -5.73
CA PHE A 498 39.28 -28.37 -5.26
C PHE A 498 38.37 -29.37 -4.53
N ASP A 499 37.13 -29.01 -4.23
CA ASP A 499 36.17 -29.90 -3.56
C ASP A 499 35.32 -30.74 -4.54
N TYR A 500 35.54 -30.58 -5.86
CA TYR A 500 34.86 -31.36 -6.88
C TYR A 500 35.65 -32.64 -7.17
N ASP A 501 35.21 -33.75 -6.60
CA ASP A 501 35.60 -35.09 -7.00
C ASP A 501 34.65 -35.60 -8.09
N PRO A 502 35.09 -35.73 -9.35
CA PRO A 502 34.26 -36.22 -10.45
C PRO A 502 33.76 -37.68 -10.23
N THR A 503 34.27 -38.37 -9.22
CA THR A 503 33.86 -39.75 -8.89
C THR A 503 32.75 -39.83 -7.86
N GLY A 504 32.23 -38.67 -7.35
CA GLY A 504 31.08 -38.62 -6.43
C GLY A 504 31.34 -39.13 -5.01
N ARG A 505 32.61 -39.27 -4.62
CA ARG A 505 32.96 -39.60 -3.24
C ARG A 505 33.13 -38.30 -2.44
N PRO A 506 32.51 -38.20 -1.22
CA PRO A 506 32.76 -37.02 -0.40
C PRO A 506 34.24 -36.98 -0.02
N ALA A 507 34.94 -35.93 -0.44
CA ALA A 507 36.31 -35.65 0.00
C ALA A 507 36.27 -35.53 1.53
N GLY A 508 37.06 -36.36 2.20
CA GLY A 508 37.12 -36.43 3.62
C GLY A 508 37.50 -35.15 4.29
N GLY A 509 36.66 -34.68 5.22
CA GLY A 509 37.00 -33.69 6.22
C GLY A 509 37.07 -32.26 5.72
N MET A 510 35.92 -31.57 5.72
CA MET A 510 35.85 -30.11 5.69
C MET A 510 36.67 -29.51 6.84
N ARG A 511 37.89 -29.05 6.57
CA ARG A 511 38.53 -28.09 7.47
C ARG A 511 37.88 -26.75 7.21
N MET A 512 37.15 -26.25 8.18
CA MET A 512 36.73 -24.85 8.21
C MET A 512 37.98 -23.99 8.08
N ALA A 513 38.04 -23.12 7.08
CA ALA A 513 39.02 -22.04 7.07
C ALA A 513 38.76 -21.21 8.33
N ASP A 514 39.77 -21.04 9.14
CA ASP A 514 39.75 -20.31 10.39
C ASP A 514 39.34 -18.85 10.09
N ALA A 515 38.31 -18.37 10.77
CA ALA A 515 37.76 -17.03 10.63
C ALA A 515 38.70 -15.92 11.16
N THR A 516 39.95 -16.24 11.50
CA THR A 516 40.91 -15.35 12.18
C THR A 516 41.89 -14.64 11.25
N PHE A 517 41.93 -14.91 9.96
CA PHE A 517 42.79 -14.17 9.03
C PHE A 517 41.96 -13.36 8.04
N GLY A 518 41.76 -12.09 8.41
CA GLY A 518 41.38 -11.05 7.49
C GLY A 518 42.55 -10.64 6.60
N TYR A 519 42.32 -10.58 5.30
CA TYR A 519 42.86 -9.62 4.37
C TYR A 519 41.74 -9.23 3.40
#